data_1a516a4656f7c161f3abc84b025bd79f
#
_entry.id   1a516a4656f7c161f3abc84b025bd79f
#
_cell.length_a   1.000
_cell.length_b   1.000
_cell.length_c   1.000
_cell.angle_alpha   90.00
_cell.angle_beta   90.00
_cell.angle_gamma   90.00
#
_symmetry.space_group_name_H-M   'P 1'
#
loop_
_entity.id
_entity.type
_entity.pdbx_description
1 polymer ?
#
loop_
_entity_poly.entity_id
_entity_poly.type
_entity_poly.pdbx_seq_one_letter_code
_entity_poly.pdbx_strand_id
1 'polypeptide(L)'
;SRSSAASDVYKRQVEIDAASHNGVDDARELRERAGFAPARDRYKIFILDEAHMVTQQGFNALLKIVEEPPEHVMFIFATTEPDKVIGTIRSRTHHYPFRLVPQEVMGPYLETICDKEGIKPEPGVLKLAMRAGGGSMRDTLSVLDQLMVGSVEGVITHDAAVALLGFTPEALIGEAVDAVIDHNGEALYGVIQKVVVGGFDPRRFVEDLLARVRDLL
;
A
#
# COMPACT_ATOMS: atom_id res chain seq x y z
N SER A 1 -10.71 16.28 -25.83
CA SER A 1 -9.93 15.18 -26.41
C SER A 1 -8.98 14.46 -25.43
N ARG A 2 -9.12 14.68 -24.09
CA ARG A 2 -8.39 13.90 -23.07
C ARG A 2 -8.94 12.47 -22.87
N SER A 3 -10.19 12.24 -23.27
CA SER A 3 -10.87 10.92 -23.16
C SER A 3 -10.35 9.89 -24.19
N SER A 4 -9.84 10.30 -25.34
CA SER A 4 -9.35 9.38 -26.37
C SER A 4 -7.97 8.82 -26.04
N ALA A 5 -7.09 9.61 -25.41
CA ALA A 5 -5.75 9.17 -25.01
C ALA A 5 -5.79 8.10 -23.91
N ALA A 6 -6.71 8.24 -22.93
CA ALA A 6 -6.89 7.22 -21.89
C ALA A 6 -7.45 5.91 -22.45
N SER A 7 -8.41 5.97 -23.41
CA SER A 7 -8.97 4.76 -24.03
C SER A 7 -7.97 4.04 -24.96
N ASP A 8 -7.01 4.78 -25.53
CA ASP A 8 -5.95 4.19 -26.37
C ASP A 8 -4.86 3.51 -25.55
N VAL A 9 -4.58 3.99 -24.33
CA VAL A 9 -3.67 3.32 -23.38
C VAL A 9 -4.23 1.97 -22.95
N TYR A 10 -5.53 1.87 -22.68
CA TYR A 10 -6.18 0.59 -22.33
C TYR A 10 -6.15 -0.46 -23.45
N LYS A 11 -6.07 -0.07 -24.70
CA LYS A 11 -5.95 -1.01 -25.84
C LYS A 11 -4.54 -1.55 -26.05
N ARG A 12 -3.53 -0.97 -25.38
CA ARG A 12 -2.10 -1.30 -25.50
C ARG A 12 -1.60 -2.21 -24.39
N GLN A 13 -2.35 -2.29 -23.29
CA GLN A 13 -2.03 -3.08 -22.11
C GLN A 13 -3.12 -4.12 -21.88
N VAL A 14 -2.71 -5.32 -21.53
CA VAL A 14 -3.59 -6.38 -21.03
C VAL A 14 -3.17 -6.62 -19.60
N GLU A 15 -3.98 -6.13 -18.65
CA GLU A 15 -3.79 -6.37 -17.23
C GLU A 15 -4.58 -7.60 -16.83
N ILE A 16 -3.93 -8.53 -16.16
CA ILE A 16 -4.49 -9.79 -15.68
C ILE A 16 -4.20 -9.88 -14.19
N ASP A 17 -5.25 -9.87 -13.40
CA ASP A 17 -5.17 -10.17 -11.98
C ASP A 17 -5.03 -11.68 -11.79
N ALA A 18 -3.84 -12.12 -11.36
CA ALA A 18 -3.57 -13.53 -11.14
C ALA A 18 -4.32 -14.11 -9.93
N ALA A 19 -4.88 -13.30 -9.04
CA ALA A 19 -5.76 -13.78 -7.98
C ALA A 19 -7.07 -14.38 -8.52
N SER A 20 -7.57 -13.84 -9.65
CA SER A 20 -8.79 -14.27 -10.32
C SER A 20 -8.54 -15.19 -11.51
N HIS A 21 -7.36 -15.06 -12.17
CA HIS A 21 -6.99 -15.73 -13.42
C HIS A 21 -5.62 -16.40 -13.27
N ASN A 22 -5.55 -17.51 -12.54
CA ASN A 22 -4.29 -18.15 -12.17
C ASN A 22 -4.08 -19.55 -12.76
N GLY A 23 -5.03 -20.02 -13.54
CA GLY A 23 -5.06 -21.38 -14.07
C GLY A 23 -4.30 -21.58 -15.38
N VAL A 24 -4.26 -22.85 -15.81
CA VAL A 24 -3.61 -23.24 -17.09
C VAL A 24 -4.34 -22.68 -18.29
N ASP A 25 -5.67 -22.60 -18.23
CA ASP A 25 -6.48 -22.13 -19.34
C ASP A 25 -6.32 -20.62 -19.55
N ASP A 26 -6.25 -19.85 -18.46
CA ASP A 26 -5.93 -18.41 -18.49
C ASP A 26 -4.54 -18.16 -19.11
N ALA A 27 -3.57 -18.96 -18.71
CA ALA A 27 -2.21 -18.89 -19.25
C ALA A 27 -2.15 -19.26 -20.74
N ARG A 28 -2.95 -20.23 -21.18
CA ARG A 28 -3.06 -20.60 -22.61
C ARG A 28 -3.69 -19.48 -23.42
N GLU A 29 -4.78 -18.88 -22.93
CA GLU A 29 -5.43 -17.74 -23.58
C GLU A 29 -4.46 -16.56 -23.72
N LEU A 30 -3.72 -16.25 -22.66
CA LEU A 30 -2.70 -15.21 -22.68
C LEU A 30 -1.63 -15.49 -23.75
N ARG A 31 -1.15 -16.74 -23.82
CA ARG A 31 -0.17 -17.15 -24.81
C ARG A 31 -0.68 -17.01 -26.25
N GLU A 32 -1.92 -17.39 -26.50
CA GLU A 32 -2.56 -17.23 -27.81
C GLU A 32 -2.67 -15.75 -28.18
N ARG A 33 -3.13 -14.92 -27.26
CA ARG A 33 -3.21 -13.45 -27.46
C ARG A 33 -1.84 -12.83 -27.73
N ALA A 34 -0.79 -13.32 -27.09
CA ALA A 34 0.57 -12.81 -27.28
C ALA A 34 1.14 -13.15 -28.66
N GLY A 35 0.68 -14.22 -29.30
CA GLY A 35 1.10 -14.58 -30.68
C GLY A 35 0.65 -13.60 -31.74
N PHE A 36 -0.35 -12.76 -31.48
CA PHE A 36 -0.84 -11.77 -32.44
C PHE A 36 -0.18 -10.41 -32.19
N ALA A 37 0.38 -9.84 -33.30
CA ALA A 37 0.96 -8.50 -33.22
C ALA A 37 -0.11 -7.44 -32.94
N PRO A 38 0.26 -6.34 -32.27
CA PRO A 38 -0.66 -5.23 -32.02
C PRO A 38 -1.02 -4.54 -33.34
N ALA A 39 -2.30 -4.15 -33.48
CA ALA A 39 -2.80 -3.58 -34.76
C ALA A 39 -2.25 -2.18 -35.05
N ARG A 40 -1.77 -1.41 -34.07
CA ARG A 40 -1.34 -0.01 -34.20
C ARG A 40 -0.05 0.35 -33.49
N ASP A 41 0.41 -0.47 -32.55
CA ASP A 41 1.50 -0.12 -31.62
C ASP A 41 2.73 -0.97 -31.81
N ARG A 42 3.85 -0.50 -31.30
CA ARG A 42 5.14 -1.18 -31.37
C ARG A 42 5.19 -2.42 -30.48
N TYR A 43 4.54 -2.33 -29.30
CA TYR A 43 4.59 -3.37 -28.27
C TYR A 43 3.19 -3.72 -27.77
N LYS A 44 3.04 -4.96 -27.37
CA LYS A 44 1.91 -5.49 -26.62
C LYS A 44 2.41 -5.86 -25.23
N ILE A 45 1.90 -5.17 -24.21
CA ILE A 45 2.38 -5.29 -22.84
C ILE A 45 1.35 -6.12 -22.06
N PHE A 46 1.82 -7.20 -21.45
CA PHE A 46 1.06 -8.02 -20.52
C PHE A 46 1.52 -7.74 -19.09
N ILE A 47 0.61 -7.26 -18.24
CA ILE A 47 0.86 -7.01 -16.84
C ILE A 47 0.13 -8.10 -16.06
N LEU A 48 0.89 -8.94 -15.36
CA LEU A 48 0.35 -9.93 -14.43
C LEU A 48 0.50 -9.37 -13.01
N ASP A 49 -0.59 -8.89 -12.46
CA ASP A 49 -0.64 -8.42 -11.08
C ASP A 49 -0.80 -9.61 -10.14
N GLU A 50 -0.27 -9.49 -8.93
CA GLU A 50 -0.19 -10.56 -7.93
C GLU A 50 0.38 -11.88 -8.51
N ALA A 51 1.44 -11.77 -9.29
CA ALA A 51 2.01 -12.87 -10.07
C ALA A 51 2.37 -14.10 -9.22
N HIS A 52 2.60 -13.94 -7.91
CA HIS A 52 2.82 -15.07 -6.98
C HIS A 52 1.59 -15.97 -6.80
N MET A 53 0.40 -15.51 -7.20
CA MET A 53 -0.84 -16.30 -7.18
C MET A 53 -0.99 -17.24 -8.38
N VAL A 54 -0.19 -17.05 -9.44
CA VAL A 54 -0.21 -17.96 -10.60
C VAL A 54 0.22 -19.35 -10.16
N THR A 55 -0.58 -20.37 -10.50
CA THR A 55 -0.25 -21.75 -10.19
C THR A 55 1.02 -22.22 -10.91
N GLN A 56 1.71 -23.21 -10.35
CA GLN A 56 2.88 -23.80 -11.00
C GLN A 56 2.58 -24.27 -12.43
N GLN A 57 1.40 -24.85 -12.65
CA GLN A 57 0.95 -25.29 -13.96
C GLN A 57 0.67 -24.11 -14.90
N GLY A 58 0.08 -23.01 -14.39
CA GLY A 58 -0.11 -21.78 -15.11
C GLY A 58 1.23 -21.17 -15.55
N PHE A 59 2.19 -21.06 -14.66
CA PHE A 59 3.54 -20.63 -15.01
C PHE A 59 4.20 -21.52 -16.06
N ASN A 60 4.08 -22.85 -15.93
CA ASN A 60 4.62 -23.77 -16.93
C ASN A 60 4.02 -23.56 -18.34
N ALA A 61 2.74 -23.19 -18.41
CA ALA A 61 2.10 -22.87 -19.69
C ALA A 61 2.61 -21.54 -20.30
N LEU A 62 3.09 -20.61 -19.46
CA LEU A 62 3.66 -19.34 -19.89
C LEU A 62 5.16 -19.41 -20.18
N LEU A 63 5.88 -20.41 -19.65
CA LEU A 63 7.35 -20.48 -19.73
C LEU A 63 7.87 -20.26 -21.15
N LYS A 64 7.32 -20.96 -22.13
CA LYS A 64 7.81 -20.88 -23.52
C LYS A 64 7.77 -19.45 -24.07
N ILE A 65 6.69 -18.71 -23.81
CA ILE A 65 6.55 -17.34 -24.33
C ILE A 65 7.30 -16.30 -23.52
N VAL A 66 7.58 -16.61 -22.24
CA VAL A 66 8.44 -15.75 -21.39
C VAL A 66 9.92 -16.01 -21.69
N GLU A 67 10.29 -17.23 -22.06
CA GLU A 67 11.66 -17.58 -22.43
C GLU A 67 12.05 -17.01 -23.81
N GLU A 68 11.15 -17.10 -24.77
CA GLU A 68 11.33 -16.65 -26.14
C GLU A 68 10.15 -15.76 -26.56
N PRO A 69 10.02 -14.54 -25.99
CA PRO A 69 8.92 -13.66 -26.33
C PRO A 69 9.04 -13.16 -27.76
N PRO A 70 7.92 -13.02 -28.50
CA PRO A 70 7.94 -12.30 -29.77
C PRO A 70 8.48 -10.88 -29.59
N GLU A 71 9.14 -10.32 -30.60
CA GLU A 71 9.78 -8.98 -30.52
C GLU A 71 8.82 -7.86 -30.10
N HIS A 72 7.53 -8.04 -30.36
CA HIS A 72 6.48 -7.08 -30.00
C HIS A 72 5.84 -7.30 -28.63
N VAL A 73 6.28 -8.32 -27.85
CA VAL A 73 5.69 -8.68 -26.54
C VAL A 73 6.60 -8.31 -25.39
N MET A 74 6.02 -7.72 -24.37
CA MET A 74 6.68 -7.42 -23.10
C MET A 74 5.83 -7.95 -21.94
N PHE A 75 6.46 -8.61 -20.97
CA PHE A 75 5.82 -9.06 -19.75
C PHE A 75 6.28 -8.23 -18.54
N ILE A 76 5.32 -7.84 -17.70
CA ILE A 76 5.55 -7.21 -16.41
C ILE A 76 4.86 -8.08 -15.37
N PHE A 77 5.64 -8.61 -14.44
CA PHE A 77 5.13 -9.38 -13.30
C PHE A 77 5.19 -8.50 -12.07
N ALA A 78 4.04 -8.11 -11.54
CA ALA A 78 3.93 -7.38 -10.28
C ALA A 78 3.63 -8.36 -9.15
N THR A 79 4.32 -8.24 -8.02
CA THR A 79 4.15 -9.15 -6.89
C THR A 79 4.60 -8.51 -5.58
N THR A 80 3.89 -8.81 -4.50
CA THR A 80 4.31 -8.51 -3.12
C THR A 80 5.24 -9.59 -2.56
N GLU A 81 5.30 -10.78 -3.19
CA GLU A 81 6.06 -11.93 -2.72
C GLU A 81 6.96 -12.50 -3.84
N PRO A 82 8.06 -11.82 -4.18
CA PRO A 82 8.92 -12.22 -5.30
C PRO A 82 9.51 -13.64 -5.15
N ASP A 83 9.70 -14.11 -3.92
CA ASP A 83 10.26 -15.43 -3.66
C ASP A 83 9.29 -16.58 -4.00
N LYS A 84 7.99 -16.30 -4.05
CA LYS A 84 6.98 -17.27 -4.48
C LYS A 84 6.85 -17.37 -6.01
N VAL A 85 7.37 -16.41 -6.76
CA VAL A 85 7.45 -16.54 -8.22
C VAL A 85 8.50 -17.57 -8.58
N ILE A 86 8.16 -18.48 -9.50
CA ILE A 86 9.06 -19.59 -9.86
C ILE A 86 10.42 -19.10 -10.37
N GLY A 87 11.48 -19.82 -9.99
CA GLY A 87 12.86 -19.44 -10.27
C GLY A 87 13.17 -19.27 -11.77
N THR A 88 12.51 -20.04 -12.63
CA THR A 88 12.65 -19.96 -14.08
C THR A 88 12.15 -18.63 -14.67
N ILE A 89 11.10 -18.03 -14.10
CA ILE A 89 10.63 -16.69 -14.47
C ILE A 89 11.59 -15.64 -13.89
N ARG A 90 11.95 -15.75 -12.60
CA ARG A 90 12.86 -14.79 -11.95
C ARG A 90 14.22 -14.69 -12.64
N SER A 91 14.77 -15.79 -13.12
CA SER A 91 16.07 -15.81 -13.80
C SER A 91 16.07 -15.14 -15.19
N ARG A 92 14.89 -14.90 -15.75
CA ARG A 92 14.71 -14.31 -17.09
C ARG A 92 14.10 -12.92 -17.07
N THR A 93 13.89 -12.37 -15.87
CA THR A 93 13.30 -11.06 -15.66
C THR A 93 14.22 -10.16 -14.87
N HIS A 94 14.18 -8.86 -15.14
CA HIS A 94 14.81 -7.87 -14.29
C HIS A 94 13.94 -7.62 -13.07
N HIS A 95 14.54 -7.60 -11.87
CA HIS A 95 13.83 -7.32 -10.63
C HIS A 95 14.02 -5.85 -10.24
N TYR A 96 12.89 -5.15 -10.10
CA TYR A 96 12.82 -3.76 -9.66
C TYR A 96 12.08 -3.68 -8.32
N PRO A 97 12.79 -3.61 -7.18
CA PRO A 97 12.16 -3.54 -5.88
C PRO A 97 11.59 -2.14 -5.62
N PHE A 98 10.30 -2.06 -5.33
CA PHE A 98 9.64 -0.86 -4.83
C PHE A 98 9.58 -0.92 -3.31
N ARG A 99 10.30 -0.02 -2.65
CA ARG A 99 10.37 0.03 -1.19
C ARG A 99 9.30 0.96 -0.64
N LEU A 100 9.01 0.82 0.65
CA LEU A 100 8.20 1.78 1.39
C LEU A 100 8.81 3.18 1.28
N VAL A 101 7.94 4.19 1.19
CA VAL A 101 8.37 5.58 1.06
C VAL A 101 8.73 6.14 2.44
N PRO A 102 9.94 6.67 2.64
CA PRO A 102 10.33 7.28 3.91
C PRO A 102 9.46 8.50 4.25
N GLN A 103 9.30 8.77 5.54
CA GLN A 103 8.46 9.89 6.02
C GLN A 103 8.96 11.25 5.53
N GLU A 104 10.27 11.41 5.41
CA GLU A 104 10.92 12.64 4.93
C GLU A 104 10.56 12.96 3.47
N VAL A 105 10.22 11.94 2.69
CA VAL A 105 9.76 12.08 1.30
C VAL A 105 8.25 12.21 1.23
N MET A 106 7.55 11.40 2.03
CA MET A 106 6.09 11.35 2.06
C MET A 106 5.48 12.66 2.56
N GLY A 107 6.01 13.22 3.67
CA GLY A 107 5.46 14.41 4.31
C GLY A 107 5.29 15.59 3.37
N PRO A 108 6.36 16.11 2.72
CA PRO A 108 6.26 17.21 1.77
C PRO A 108 5.30 16.94 0.60
N TYR A 109 5.20 15.68 0.18
CA TYR A 109 4.26 15.31 -0.88
C TYR A 109 2.80 15.42 -0.41
N LEU A 110 2.49 14.97 0.80
CA LEU A 110 1.14 15.12 1.38
C LEU A 110 0.78 16.59 1.60
N GLU A 111 1.72 17.43 2.03
CA GLU A 111 1.53 18.88 2.13
C GLU A 111 1.12 19.48 0.78
N THR A 112 1.83 19.10 -0.30
CA THR A 112 1.50 19.53 -1.66
C THR A 112 0.07 19.13 -2.08
N ILE A 113 -0.40 17.97 -1.66
CA ILE A 113 -1.77 17.51 -1.94
C ILE A 113 -2.77 18.36 -1.15
N CYS A 114 -2.54 18.54 0.15
CA CYS A 114 -3.41 19.36 1.00
C CYS A 114 -3.54 20.77 0.45
N ASP A 115 -2.45 21.37 0.02
CA ASP A 115 -2.44 22.72 -0.59
C ASP A 115 -3.29 22.79 -1.88
N LYS A 116 -3.18 21.76 -2.73
CA LYS A 116 -3.97 21.68 -3.98
C LYS A 116 -5.46 21.50 -3.72
N GLU A 117 -5.83 20.78 -2.69
CA GLU A 117 -7.21 20.55 -2.28
C GLU A 117 -7.76 21.68 -1.38
N GLY A 118 -6.93 22.65 -1.01
CA GLY A 118 -7.33 23.76 -0.13
C GLY A 118 -7.58 23.34 1.31
N ILE A 119 -6.97 22.25 1.75
CA ILE A 119 -7.10 21.69 3.09
C ILE A 119 -5.92 22.12 3.96
N LYS A 120 -6.20 22.46 5.21
CA LYS A 120 -5.20 22.85 6.21
C LYS A 120 -5.16 21.80 7.33
N PRO A 121 -4.20 20.87 7.31
CA PRO A 121 -4.02 19.96 8.43
C PRO A 121 -3.36 20.69 9.61
N GLU A 122 -3.84 20.44 10.82
CA GLU A 122 -3.16 20.88 12.03
C GLU A 122 -1.81 20.17 12.21
N PRO A 123 -0.90 20.73 13.00
CA PRO A 123 0.39 20.10 13.29
C PRO A 123 0.22 18.66 13.81
N GLY A 124 0.96 17.73 13.22
CA GLY A 124 0.92 16.31 13.59
C GLY A 124 -0.07 15.45 12.78
N VAL A 125 -1.09 16.02 12.14
CA VAL A 125 -2.09 15.27 11.35
C VAL A 125 -1.44 14.44 10.24
N LEU A 126 -0.54 15.03 9.46
CA LEU A 126 0.15 14.30 8.39
C LEU A 126 1.06 13.19 8.93
N LYS A 127 1.64 13.37 10.12
CA LYS A 127 2.40 12.31 10.78
C LYS A 127 1.51 11.12 11.15
N LEU A 128 0.29 11.39 11.65
CA LEU A 128 -0.70 10.35 11.91
C LEU A 128 -1.09 9.60 10.63
N ALA A 129 -1.32 10.32 9.54
CA ALA A 129 -1.64 9.72 8.24
C ALA A 129 -0.50 8.83 7.74
N MET A 130 0.75 9.29 7.78
CA MET A 130 1.93 8.51 7.39
C MET A 130 2.13 7.27 8.27
N ARG A 131 1.89 7.40 9.57
CA ARG A 131 1.97 6.29 10.51
C ARG A 131 0.91 5.23 10.21
N ALA A 132 -0.33 5.65 9.94
CA ALA A 132 -1.42 4.74 9.57
C ALA A 132 -1.16 4.04 8.23
N GLY A 133 -0.57 4.74 7.27
CA GLY A 133 -0.24 4.19 5.95
C GLY A 133 1.04 3.33 5.90
N GLY A 134 1.84 3.31 6.98
CA GLY A 134 2.99 2.42 7.14
C GLY A 134 4.06 2.53 6.04
N GLY A 135 4.16 3.67 5.36
CA GLY A 135 5.10 3.91 4.26
C GLY A 135 4.57 3.48 2.88
N SER A 136 3.37 2.88 2.81
CA SER A 136 2.66 2.62 1.56
C SER A 136 2.06 3.94 1.04
N MET A 137 2.39 4.32 -0.19
CA MET A 137 1.81 5.50 -0.83
C MET A 137 0.29 5.36 -0.98
N ARG A 138 -0.18 4.21 -1.44
CA ARG A 138 -1.62 3.92 -1.62
C ARG A 138 -2.37 4.08 -0.30
N ASP A 139 -1.91 3.42 0.75
CA ASP A 139 -2.61 3.40 2.03
C ASP A 139 -2.56 4.77 2.70
N THR A 140 -1.40 5.45 2.64
CA THR A 140 -1.27 6.81 3.17
C THR A 140 -2.21 7.79 2.47
N LEU A 141 -2.32 7.72 1.14
CA LEU A 141 -3.25 8.58 0.39
C LEU A 141 -4.71 8.23 0.70
N SER A 142 -5.05 6.96 0.86
CA SER A 142 -6.40 6.54 1.26
C SER A 142 -6.77 7.07 2.65
N VAL A 143 -5.82 7.02 3.58
CA VAL A 143 -5.99 7.61 4.92
C VAL A 143 -6.15 9.12 4.84
N LEU A 144 -5.32 9.81 4.05
CA LEU A 144 -5.43 11.25 3.88
C LEU A 144 -6.78 11.65 3.29
N ASP A 145 -7.27 10.92 2.29
CA ASP A 145 -8.59 11.15 1.68
C ASP A 145 -9.72 11.05 2.72
N GLN A 146 -9.68 10.02 3.57
CA GLN A 146 -10.64 9.87 4.67
C GLN A 146 -10.58 11.06 5.65
N LEU A 147 -9.38 11.52 5.98
CA LEU A 147 -9.20 12.68 6.86
C LEU A 147 -9.74 13.98 6.20
N MET A 148 -9.54 14.14 4.90
CA MET A 148 -10.05 15.30 4.15
C MET A 148 -11.58 15.32 4.13
N VAL A 149 -12.24 14.17 3.96
CA VAL A 149 -13.71 14.06 4.02
C VAL A 149 -14.23 14.48 5.40
N GLY A 150 -13.49 14.20 6.46
CA GLY A 150 -13.82 14.59 7.84
C GLY A 150 -13.43 16.03 8.21
N SER A 151 -12.87 16.82 7.29
CA SER A 151 -12.47 18.20 7.55
C SER A 151 -13.67 19.11 7.77
N VAL A 152 -13.50 20.10 8.67
CA VAL A 152 -14.49 21.13 8.94
C VAL A 152 -13.92 22.44 8.44
N GLU A 153 -14.65 23.15 7.56
CA GLU A 153 -14.21 24.41 6.95
C GLU A 153 -12.80 24.34 6.32
N GLY A 154 -12.45 23.16 5.76
CA GLY A 154 -11.15 22.93 5.15
C GLY A 154 -10.00 22.70 6.15
N VAL A 155 -10.31 22.50 7.44
CA VAL A 155 -9.32 22.20 8.49
C VAL A 155 -9.47 20.76 8.97
N ILE A 156 -8.36 20.04 9.04
CA ILE A 156 -8.31 18.73 9.70
C ILE A 156 -7.67 18.94 11.07
N THR A 157 -8.46 18.79 12.14
CA THR A 157 -7.93 18.91 13.49
C THR A 157 -7.21 17.64 13.92
N HIS A 158 -6.22 17.79 14.80
CA HIS A 158 -5.46 16.65 15.34
C HIS A 158 -6.37 15.65 16.09
N ASP A 159 -7.30 16.14 16.92
CA ASP A 159 -8.21 15.29 17.66
C ASP A 159 -9.17 14.49 16.76
N ALA A 160 -9.68 15.12 15.72
CA ALA A 160 -10.51 14.43 14.71
C ALA A 160 -9.70 13.34 13.99
N ALA A 161 -8.44 13.61 13.65
CA ALA A 161 -7.57 12.62 13.01
C ALA A 161 -7.28 11.44 13.95
N VAL A 162 -6.96 11.69 15.22
CA VAL A 162 -6.76 10.64 16.22
C VAL A 162 -8.01 9.77 16.38
N ALA A 163 -9.18 10.40 16.52
CA ALA A 163 -10.45 9.70 16.66
C ALA A 163 -10.79 8.85 15.43
N LEU A 164 -10.65 9.42 14.21
CA LEU A 164 -10.98 8.72 12.97
C LEU A 164 -10.05 7.54 12.70
N LEU A 165 -8.76 7.68 13.00
CA LEU A 165 -7.77 6.64 12.75
C LEU A 165 -7.68 5.60 13.88
N GLY A 166 -8.42 5.79 14.97
CA GLY A 166 -8.44 4.89 16.10
C GLY A 166 -7.11 4.80 16.87
N PHE A 167 -6.28 5.85 16.78
CA PHE A 167 -5.06 5.92 17.57
C PHE A 167 -5.38 6.14 19.05
N THR A 168 -4.54 5.60 19.90
CA THR A 168 -4.62 5.89 21.32
C THR A 168 -4.20 7.34 21.59
N PRO A 169 -4.98 8.12 22.37
CA PRO A 169 -4.58 9.47 22.75
C PRO A 169 -3.18 9.51 23.36
N GLU A 170 -2.35 10.46 22.94
CA GLU A 170 -0.96 10.56 23.36
C GLU A 170 -0.83 10.70 24.89
N ALA A 171 -1.80 11.34 25.54
CA ALA A 171 -1.85 11.45 26.99
C ALA A 171 -1.89 10.08 27.68
N LEU A 172 -2.68 9.12 27.19
CA LEU A 172 -2.75 7.77 27.75
C LEU A 172 -1.45 7.00 27.53
N ILE A 173 -0.81 7.19 26.38
CA ILE A 173 0.50 6.60 26.09
C ILE A 173 1.56 7.18 27.03
N GLY A 174 1.55 8.51 27.25
CA GLY A 174 2.44 9.18 28.19
C GLY A 174 2.26 8.66 29.63
N GLU A 175 1.02 8.62 30.13
CA GLU A 175 0.71 8.05 31.46
C GLU A 175 1.21 6.61 31.60
N ALA A 176 1.09 5.78 30.56
CA ALA A 176 1.58 4.40 30.59
C ALA A 176 3.11 4.33 30.65
N VAL A 177 3.81 5.17 29.88
CA VAL A 177 5.28 5.26 29.89
C VAL A 177 5.75 5.70 31.29
N ASP A 178 5.17 6.75 31.84
CA ASP A 178 5.51 7.26 33.16
C ASP A 178 5.30 6.19 34.25
N ALA A 179 4.16 5.47 34.21
CA ALA A 179 3.89 4.36 35.12
C ALA A 179 4.93 3.21 35.00
N VAL A 180 5.44 2.94 33.83
CA VAL A 180 6.51 1.93 33.59
C VAL A 180 7.83 2.43 34.15
N ILE A 181 8.19 3.69 33.91
CA ILE A 181 9.42 4.31 34.46
C ILE A 181 9.41 4.30 35.98
N ASP A 182 8.28 4.63 36.57
CA ASP A 182 8.10 4.70 38.05
C ASP A 182 7.89 3.31 38.69
N HIS A 183 7.94 2.24 37.89
CA HIS A 183 7.63 0.87 38.34
C HIS A 183 6.27 0.76 39.08
N ASN A 184 5.30 1.58 38.68
CA ASN A 184 3.98 1.67 39.28
C ASN A 184 2.95 0.82 38.53
N GLY A 185 2.83 -0.44 38.93
CA GLY A 185 1.88 -1.38 38.31
C GLY A 185 0.41 -0.99 38.49
N GLU A 186 0.04 -0.33 39.60
CA GLU A 186 -1.32 0.15 39.84
C GLU A 186 -1.70 1.27 38.88
N ALA A 187 -0.81 2.24 38.66
CA ALA A 187 -1.01 3.32 37.71
C ALA A 187 -1.12 2.75 36.26
N LEU A 188 -0.25 1.81 35.89
CA LEU A 188 -0.31 1.17 34.57
C LEU A 188 -1.63 0.43 34.36
N TYR A 189 -2.11 -0.30 35.37
CA TYR A 189 -3.41 -0.97 35.31
C TYR A 189 -4.56 0.04 35.16
N GLY A 190 -4.48 1.18 35.86
CA GLY A 190 -5.43 2.28 35.69
C GLY A 190 -5.48 2.83 34.27
N VAL A 191 -4.34 2.96 33.59
CA VAL A 191 -4.29 3.37 32.20
C VAL A 191 -4.94 2.31 31.29
N ILE A 192 -4.63 1.03 31.47
CA ILE A 192 -5.24 -0.06 30.71
C ILE A 192 -6.76 -0.04 30.87
N GLN A 193 -7.25 0.20 32.09
CA GLN A 193 -8.68 0.33 32.34
C GLN A 193 -9.30 1.52 31.60
N LYS A 194 -8.62 2.68 31.57
CA LYS A 194 -9.07 3.86 30.78
C LYS A 194 -9.15 3.53 29.28
N VAL A 195 -8.17 2.78 28.74
CA VAL A 195 -8.16 2.34 27.34
C VAL A 195 -9.39 1.47 27.03
N VAL A 196 -9.64 0.46 27.86
CA VAL A 196 -10.78 -0.47 27.68
C VAL A 196 -12.12 0.23 27.83
N VAL A 197 -12.29 1.02 28.91
CA VAL A 197 -13.55 1.74 29.18
C VAL A 197 -13.78 2.84 28.15
N GLY A 198 -12.71 3.48 27.67
CA GLY A 198 -12.77 4.49 26.61
C GLY A 198 -13.07 3.94 25.21
N GLY A 199 -13.17 2.59 25.09
CA GLY A 199 -13.48 1.94 23.82
C GLY A 199 -12.33 1.93 22.82
N PHE A 200 -11.10 2.21 23.26
CA PHE A 200 -9.91 2.11 22.41
C PHE A 200 -9.52 0.65 22.21
N ASP A 201 -8.94 0.34 21.04
CA ASP A 201 -8.43 -1.00 20.76
C ASP A 201 -7.18 -1.30 21.61
N PRO A 202 -7.21 -2.31 22.51
CA PRO A 202 -6.07 -2.67 23.34
C PRO A 202 -4.84 -3.10 22.53
N ARG A 203 -5.03 -3.73 21.37
CA ARG A 203 -3.92 -4.10 20.50
C ARG A 203 -3.24 -2.86 19.94
N ARG A 204 -4.03 -1.91 19.48
CA ARG A 204 -3.52 -0.63 18.97
C ARG A 204 -2.79 0.15 20.08
N PHE A 205 -3.31 0.15 21.29
CA PHE A 205 -2.63 0.74 22.45
C PHE A 205 -1.22 0.18 22.65
N VAL A 206 -1.07 -1.16 22.57
CA VAL A 206 0.25 -1.79 22.72
C VAL A 206 1.18 -1.40 21.57
N GLU A 207 0.69 -1.38 20.35
CA GLU A 207 1.47 -0.95 19.16
C GLU A 207 1.93 0.51 19.30
N ASP A 208 1.04 1.40 19.74
CA ASP A 208 1.32 2.81 19.96
C ASP A 208 2.32 3.02 21.11
N LEU A 209 2.17 2.25 22.21
CA LEU A 209 3.11 2.27 23.34
C LEU A 209 4.51 1.79 22.92
N LEU A 210 4.61 0.69 22.17
CA LEU A 210 5.88 0.20 21.64
C LEU A 210 6.55 1.22 20.72
N ALA A 211 5.76 1.88 19.85
CA ALA A 211 6.27 2.95 19.00
C ALA A 211 6.86 4.10 19.82
N ARG A 212 6.14 4.52 20.89
CA ARG A 212 6.62 5.59 21.79
C ARG A 212 7.90 5.21 22.53
N VAL A 213 7.98 3.98 23.04
CA VAL A 213 9.19 3.48 23.72
C VAL A 213 10.38 3.48 22.77
N ARG A 214 10.19 3.03 21.53
CA ARG A 214 11.25 3.05 20.50
C ARG A 214 11.72 4.47 20.18
N ASP A 215 10.82 5.45 20.16
CA ASP A 215 11.16 6.84 19.88
C ASP A 215 11.92 7.53 21.02
N LEU A 216 11.95 6.92 22.22
CA LEU A 216 12.68 7.39 23.40
C LEU A 216 14.10 6.78 23.52
N LEU A 217 14.41 5.74 22.74
CA LEU A 217 15.71 5.08 22.71
C LEU A 217 16.62 5.67 21.63
#